data_5cd091eb7a7fb3da245964755c8aec3b
#
_entry.id   5cd091eb7a7fb3da245964755c8aec3b
#
_cell.length_a   1.000
_cell.length_b   1.000
_cell.length_c   1.000
_cell.angle_alpha   90.00
_cell.angle_beta   90.00
_cell.angle_gamma   90.00
#
_symmetry.space_group_name_H-M   'P 1'
#
loop_
_entity.id
_entity.type
_entity.pdbx_description
1 polymer ?
#
loop_
_entity_poly.entity_id
_entity_poly.type
_entity_poly.pdbx_seq_one_letter_code
_entity_poly.pdbx_strand_id
1 'polypeptide(L)'
;MTSGGEAVLFWVLAPISVLGALGLVLARKAVHAALGTALVMINLGVFYIAQSADFLGIIQIFVYTGAVMMLFLFVLMLVGVDSSDSLVETIKGQKVVGFLLALGLGTVLVAAIGSVTFASPIGLTGANADGNVSGMANLIFGRYVWVFEVTSALLITAALGAMVLAHRERLTPRPTQREWSERRFREGKYVAGLPAPGVFARRNAVGTPALLPGGMPSELSVSRVLASRDQVNIPQHFVDAEKAIEREIEEGTNR
;
A
#
# COMPACT_ATOMS: atom_id res chain seq x y z
N MET A 1 23.29 -21.81 -27.79
CA MET A 1 23.66 -20.50 -28.41
C MET A 1 22.47 -19.58 -28.17
N THR A 2 22.69 -18.49 -27.49
CA THR A 2 21.65 -17.47 -27.35
C THR A 2 21.32 -16.91 -28.73
N SER A 3 20.04 -16.85 -29.08
CA SER A 3 19.63 -16.22 -30.35
C SER A 3 19.97 -14.73 -30.28
N GLY A 4 20.27 -14.10 -31.42
CA GLY A 4 20.55 -12.66 -31.44
C GLY A 4 19.42 -11.82 -30.81
N GLY A 5 18.18 -12.28 -30.91
CA GLY A 5 17.03 -11.66 -30.30
C GLY A 5 17.03 -11.72 -28.75
N GLU A 6 17.41 -12.86 -28.17
CA GLU A 6 17.55 -13.03 -26.72
C GLU A 6 18.62 -12.11 -26.14
N ALA A 7 19.77 -11.99 -26.84
CA ALA A 7 20.84 -11.10 -26.43
C ALA A 7 20.39 -9.62 -26.43
N VAL A 8 19.69 -9.18 -27.49
CA VAL A 8 19.15 -7.81 -27.57
C VAL A 8 18.16 -7.57 -26.44
N LEU A 9 17.23 -8.50 -26.21
CA LEU A 9 16.23 -8.40 -25.14
C LEU A 9 16.92 -8.31 -23.77
N PHE A 10 17.94 -9.13 -23.52
CA PHE A 10 18.72 -9.08 -22.29
C PHE A 10 19.38 -7.71 -22.09
N TRP A 11 20.09 -7.20 -23.10
CA TRP A 11 20.81 -5.93 -22.99
C TRP A 11 19.88 -4.71 -22.85
N VAL A 12 18.62 -4.83 -23.26
CA VAL A 12 17.60 -3.78 -23.04
C VAL A 12 17.00 -3.88 -21.64
N LEU A 13 16.57 -5.09 -21.23
CA LEU A 13 15.83 -5.25 -19.97
C LEU A 13 16.73 -5.30 -18.73
N ALA A 14 17.97 -5.76 -18.85
CA ALA A 14 18.87 -5.83 -17.70
C ALA A 14 19.20 -4.45 -17.11
N PRO A 15 19.54 -3.41 -17.89
CA PRO A 15 19.70 -2.05 -17.35
C PRO A 15 18.42 -1.50 -16.72
N ILE A 16 17.25 -1.76 -17.31
CA ILE A 16 15.96 -1.32 -16.76
C ILE A 16 15.72 -1.99 -15.41
N SER A 17 16.01 -3.28 -15.28
CA SER A 17 15.90 -4.01 -14.01
C SER A 17 16.83 -3.45 -12.94
N VAL A 18 18.08 -3.15 -13.31
CA VAL A 18 19.06 -2.55 -12.39
C VAL A 18 18.59 -1.15 -11.93
N LEU A 19 18.10 -0.33 -12.86
CA LEU A 19 17.55 0.99 -12.52
C LEU A 19 16.31 0.90 -11.62
N GLY A 20 15.42 -0.06 -11.87
CA GLY A 20 14.29 -0.36 -11.02
C GLY A 20 14.71 -0.79 -9.60
N ALA A 21 15.71 -1.67 -9.50
CA ALA A 21 16.27 -2.12 -8.23
C ALA A 21 16.98 -0.97 -7.46
N LEU A 22 17.71 -0.13 -8.16
CA LEU A 22 18.28 1.10 -7.57
C LEU A 22 17.18 2.06 -7.12
N GLY A 23 16.09 2.15 -7.88
CA GLY A 23 14.91 2.92 -7.51
C GLY A 23 14.30 2.48 -6.17
N LEU A 24 14.29 1.17 -5.88
CA LEU A 24 13.86 0.63 -4.59
C LEU A 24 14.71 1.18 -3.43
N VAL A 25 16.03 1.18 -3.60
CA VAL A 25 16.97 1.58 -2.54
C VAL A 25 17.05 3.10 -2.36
N LEU A 26 16.98 3.84 -3.47
CA LEU A 26 17.18 5.28 -3.48
C LEU A 26 15.89 6.09 -3.30
N ALA A 27 14.73 5.45 -3.45
CA ALA A 27 13.45 6.15 -3.33
C ALA A 27 13.17 6.60 -1.89
N ARG A 28 12.89 7.89 -1.73
CA ARG A 28 12.51 8.46 -0.43
C ARG A 28 11.08 8.13 -0.02
N LYS A 29 10.22 7.82 -0.98
CA LYS A 29 8.80 7.48 -0.73
C LYS A 29 8.60 5.99 -0.98
N ALA A 30 8.03 5.27 -0.02
CA ALA A 30 7.81 3.83 -0.10
C ALA A 30 6.99 3.40 -1.33
N VAL A 31 6.03 4.24 -1.77
CA VAL A 31 5.26 3.97 -2.99
C VAL A 31 6.14 3.95 -4.24
N HIS A 32 7.12 4.87 -4.35
CA HIS A 32 8.05 4.88 -5.49
C HIS A 32 9.01 3.68 -5.44
N ALA A 33 9.47 3.29 -4.25
CA ALA A 33 10.26 2.09 -4.05
C ALA A 33 9.50 0.84 -4.51
N ALA A 34 8.24 0.71 -4.12
CA ALA A 34 7.38 -0.40 -4.52
C ALA A 34 7.12 -0.43 -6.03
N LEU A 35 6.94 0.73 -6.69
CA LEU A 35 6.82 0.81 -8.15
C LEU A 35 8.11 0.37 -8.85
N GLY A 36 9.27 0.73 -8.32
CA GLY A 36 10.57 0.24 -8.81
C GLY A 36 10.65 -1.28 -8.74
N THR A 37 10.23 -1.87 -7.61
CA THR A 37 10.18 -3.32 -7.45
C THR A 37 9.19 -3.98 -8.42
N ALA A 38 8.01 -3.38 -8.64
CA ALA A 38 7.04 -3.90 -9.60
C ALA A 38 7.61 -3.94 -11.03
N LEU A 39 8.36 -2.92 -11.43
CA LEU A 39 9.04 -2.87 -12.72
C LEU A 39 10.05 -4.02 -12.88
N VAL A 40 10.86 -4.28 -11.83
CA VAL A 40 11.80 -5.41 -11.82
C VAL A 40 11.06 -6.73 -11.93
N MET A 41 9.96 -6.91 -11.20
CA MET A 41 9.15 -8.14 -11.23
C MET A 41 8.54 -8.41 -12.61
N ILE A 42 8.06 -7.36 -13.30
CA ILE A 42 7.57 -7.49 -14.68
C ILE A 42 8.69 -7.89 -15.62
N ASN A 43 9.86 -7.25 -15.52
CA ASN A 43 11.02 -7.60 -16.34
C ASN A 43 11.47 -9.05 -16.15
N LEU A 44 11.46 -9.55 -14.90
CA LEU A 44 11.74 -10.95 -14.62
C LEU A 44 10.71 -11.87 -15.29
N GLY A 45 9.44 -11.50 -15.30
CA GLY A 45 8.40 -12.24 -16.03
C GLY A 45 8.70 -12.33 -17.52
N VAL A 46 9.13 -11.23 -18.14
CA VAL A 46 9.53 -11.21 -19.55
C VAL A 46 10.76 -12.09 -19.79
N PHE A 47 11.75 -12.08 -18.89
CA PHE A 47 12.91 -12.98 -19.00
C PHE A 47 12.52 -14.46 -18.91
N TYR A 48 11.57 -14.83 -18.04
CA TYR A 48 11.07 -16.21 -18.00
C TYR A 48 10.41 -16.63 -19.31
N ILE A 49 9.56 -15.78 -19.88
CA ILE A 49 8.92 -16.05 -21.18
C ILE A 49 9.98 -16.20 -22.29
N ALA A 50 10.96 -15.29 -22.32
CA ALA A 50 12.05 -15.37 -23.29
C ALA A 50 12.90 -16.64 -23.17
N GLN A 51 12.95 -17.26 -21.99
CA GLN A 51 13.63 -18.54 -21.74
C GLN A 51 12.69 -19.75 -21.94
N SER A 52 11.53 -19.58 -22.58
CA SER A 52 10.51 -20.62 -22.80
C SER A 52 9.95 -21.21 -21.51
N ALA A 53 9.97 -20.45 -20.43
CA ALA A 53 9.36 -20.78 -19.14
C ALA A 53 8.04 -20.00 -18.96
N ASP A 54 7.10 -20.20 -19.89
CA ASP A 54 5.88 -19.39 -20.00
C ASP A 54 5.04 -19.42 -18.73
N PHE A 55 4.87 -20.58 -18.10
CA PHE A 55 4.13 -20.73 -16.86
C PHE A 55 4.70 -19.86 -15.73
N LEU A 56 6.04 -19.88 -15.57
CA LEU A 56 6.70 -19.06 -14.56
C LEU A 56 6.56 -17.57 -14.85
N GLY A 57 6.69 -17.18 -16.14
CA GLY A 57 6.53 -15.79 -16.56
C GLY A 57 5.12 -15.27 -16.28
N ILE A 58 4.09 -16.05 -16.55
CA ILE A 58 2.71 -15.72 -16.26
C ILE A 58 2.50 -15.58 -14.76
N ILE A 59 2.96 -16.53 -13.94
CA ILE A 59 2.86 -16.45 -12.48
C ILE A 59 3.60 -15.22 -11.94
N GLN A 60 4.79 -14.94 -12.44
CA GLN A 60 5.57 -13.76 -12.04
C GLN A 60 4.78 -12.48 -12.23
N ILE A 61 4.07 -12.33 -13.34
CA ILE A 61 3.29 -11.12 -13.63
C ILE A 61 1.99 -11.10 -12.83
N PHE A 62 1.18 -12.17 -12.89
CA PHE A 62 -0.14 -12.17 -12.28
C PHE A 62 -0.12 -12.32 -10.76
N VAL A 63 0.73 -13.18 -10.22
CA VAL A 63 0.77 -13.45 -8.78
C VAL A 63 1.71 -12.48 -8.08
N TYR A 64 2.97 -12.41 -8.49
CA TYR A 64 3.94 -11.55 -7.79
C TYR A 64 3.71 -10.06 -8.02
N THR A 65 3.49 -9.65 -9.27
CA THR A 65 3.23 -8.23 -9.55
C THR A 65 1.77 -7.87 -9.30
N GLY A 66 0.82 -8.69 -9.76
CA GLY A 66 -0.60 -8.42 -9.65
C GLY A 66 -1.15 -8.58 -8.23
N ALA A 67 -1.00 -9.75 -7.62
CA ALA A 67 -1.60 -10.00 -6.30
C ALA A 67 -0.71 -9.50 -5.14
N VAL A 68 0.55 -9.95 -5.07
CA VAL A 68 1.41 -9.67 -3.91
C VAL A 68 1.84 -8.21 -3.85
N MET A 69 2.33 -7.65 -4.97
CA MET A 69 2.77 -6.25 -5.00
C MET A 69 1.61 -5.27 -4.87
N MET A 70 0.45 -5.56 -5.48
CA MET A 70 -0.73 -4.71 -5.33
C MET A 70 -1.24 -4.72 -3.89
N LEU A 71 -1.24 -5.88 -3.22
CA LEU A 71 -1.57 -5.97 -1.81
C LEU A 71 -0.58 -5.15 -0.95
N PHE A 72 0.71 -5.28 -1.24
CA PHE A 72 1.75 -4.54 -0.53
C PHE A 72 1.60 -3.02 -0.72
N LEU A 73 1.36 -2.55 -1.95
CA LEU A 73 1.07 -1.14 -2.23
C LEU A 73 -0.18 -0.65 -1.50
N PHE A 74 -1.23 -1.47 -1.48
CA PHE A 74 -2.46 -1.14 -0.77
C PHE A 74 -2.22 -0.99 0.75
N VAL A 75 -1.46 -1.91 1.35
CA VAL A 75 -1.10 -1.83 2.78
C VAL A 75 -0.26 -0.59 3.06
N LEU A 76 0.76 -0.29 2.24
CA LEU A 76 1.57 0.92 2.39
C LEU A 76 0.75 2.21 2.26
N MET A 77 -0.25 2.21 1.38
CA MET A 77 -1.15 3.35 1.20
C MET A 77 -2.08 3.53 2.42
N LEU A 78 -2.59 2.43 3.00
CA LEU A 78 -3.49 2.49 4.17
C LEU A 78 -2.77 2.85 5.47
N VAL A 79 -1.62 2.23 5.71
CA VAL A 79 -0.83 2.47 6.93
C VAL A 79 -0.23 3.88 6.88
N GLY A 80 0.06 4.38 5.68
CA GLY A 80 0.85 5.58 5.49
C GLY A 80 2.29 5.32 5.92
N VAL A 81 3.23 5.92 5.23
CA VAL A 81 4.63 5.93 5.68
C VAL A 81 4.80 7.22 6.46
N ASP A 82 4.90 7.11 7.76
CA ASP A 82 5.34 8.22 8.58
C ASP A 82 6.72 8.65 8.10
N SER A 83 6.79 9.84 7.53
CA SER A 83 8.05 10.45 7.07
C SER A 83 8.98 10.82 8.23
N SER A 84 8.63 10.43 9.45
CA SER A 84 9.36 10.68 10.68
C SER A 84 10.56 9.75 10.91
N ASP A 85 10.69 8.66 10.13
CA ASP A 85 11.92 7.89 10.14
C ASP A 85 13.06 8.76 9.61
N SER A 86 13.73 9.40 10.56
CA SER A 86 14.87 10.26 10.26
C SER A 86 15.98 9.42 9.63
N LEU A 87 16.33 9.73 8.39
CA LEU A 87 17.52 9.21 7.70
C LEU A 87 18.83 9.67 8.36
N VAL A 88 18.75 10.18 9.60
CA VAL A 88 19.91 10.62 10.37
C VAL A 88 20.64 9.39 10.89
N GLU A 89 21.92 9.30 10.58
CA GLU A 89 22.78 8.24 11.09
C GLU A 89 22.81 8.26 12.62
N THR A 90 22.30 7.21 13.22
CA THR A 90 22.38 7.03 14.68
C THR A 90 23.79 6.62 15.12
N ILE A 91 24.52 5.92 14.25
CA ILE A 91 25.88 5.44 14.49
C ILE A 91 26.81 6.06 13.47
N LYS A 92 27.80 6.85 13.92
CA LYS A 92 28.79 7.47 13.04
C LYS A 92 29.58 6.43 12.25
N GLY A 93 29.62 6.57 10.92
CA GLY A 93 30.36 5.68 10.04
C GLY A 93 29.59 4.47 9.53
N GLN A 94 28.33 4.28 9.91
CA GLN A 94 27.51 3.15 9.47
C GLN A 94 27.41 3.02 7.94
N LYS A 95 27.32 4.14 7.22
CA LYS A 95 27.30 4.15 5.75
C LYS A 95 28.58 3.60 5.13
N VAL A 96 29.73 3.97 5.68
CA VAL A 96 31.04 3.49 5.18
C VAL A 96 31.17 1.98 5.42
N VAL A 97 30.85 1.52 6.63
CA VAL A 97 30.88 0.10 6.97
C VAL A 97 29.90 -0.69 6.11
N GLY A 98 28.67 -0.19 5.94
CA GLY A 98 27.65 -0.81 5.08
C GLY A 98 28.11 -0.90 3.62
N PHE A 99 28.74 0.15 3.09
CA PHE A 99 29.29 0.15 1.73
C PHE A 99 30.43 -0.87 1.56
N LEU A 100 31.36 -0.92 2.52
CA LEU A 100 32.46 -1.88 2.49
C LEU A 100 31.98 -3.32 2.59
N LEU A 101 30.99 -3.61 3.43
CA LEU A 101 30.38 -4.92 3.55
C LEU A 101 29.65 -5.30 2.25
N ALA A 102 28.89 -4.37 1.65
CA ALA A 102 28.22 -4.61 0.38
C ALA A 102 29.21 -4.85 -0.75
N LEU A 103 30.32 -4.11 -0.80
CA LEU A 103 31.39 -4.31 -1.76
C LEU A 103 32.08 -5.66 -1.56
N GLY A 104 32.39 -6.02 -0.29
CA GLY A 104 32.98 -7.30 0.06
C GLY A 104 32.08 -8.49 -0.32
N LEU A 105 30.80 -8.41 0.01
CA LEU A 105 29.81 -9.42 -0.39
C LEU A 105 29.69 -9.49 -1.93
N GLY A 106 29.63 -8.36 -2.61
CA GLY A 106 29.55 -8.29 -4.06
C GLY A 106 30.76 -8.94 -4.74
N THR A 107 31.98 -8.67 -4.26
CA THR A 107 33.20 -9.29 -4.80
C THR A 107 33.23 -10.80 -4.57
N VAL A 108 32.81 -11.28 -3.41
CA VAL A 108 32.70 -12.72 -3.13
C VAL A 108 31.69 -13.40 -4.04
N LEU A 109 30.51 -12.79 -4.25
CA LEU A 109 29.49 -13.33 -5.15
C LEU A 109 29.97 -13.37 -6.60
N VAL A 110 30.61 -12.31 -7.10
CA VAL A 110 31.17 -12.27 -8.46
C VAL A 110 32.27 -13.32 -8.63
N ALA A 111 33.16 -13.46 -7.66
CA ALA A 111 34.21 -14.49 -7.67
C ALA A 111 33.63 -15.90 -7.63
N ALA A 112 32.62 -16.14 -6.81
CA ALA A 112 31.95 -17.44 -6.71
C ALA A 112 31.27 -17.81 -8.03
N ILE A 113 30.50 -16.88 -8.64
CA ILE A 113 29.85 -17.11 -9.94
C ILE A 113 30.89 -17.30 -11.06
N GLY A 114 31.97 -16.50 -11.07
CA GLY A 114 33.03 -16.59 -12.07
C GLY A 114 33.88 -17.88 -11.96
N SER A 115 33.91 -18.53 -10.80
CA SER A 115 34.60 -19.79 -10.58
C SER A 115 33.78 -21.04 -10.98
N VAL A 116 32.45 -20.88 -11.20
CA VAL A 116 31.59 -22.01 -11.55
C VAL A 116 31.71 -22.29 -13.06
N THR A 117 32.12 -23.51 -13.41
CA THR A 117 32.04 -24.01 -14.78
C THR A 117 30.61 -24.46 -15.05
N PHE A 118 29.88 -23.68 -15.83
CA PHE A 118 28.54 -24.07 -16.26
C PHE A 118 28.63 -25.15 -17.33
N ALA A 119 27.88 -26.24 -17.16
CA ALA A 119 27.63 -27.18 -18.25
C ALA A 119 26.93 -26.44 -19.43
N SER A 120 27.11 -26.91 -20.63
CA SER A 120 26.45 -26.30 -21.80
C SER A 120 24.95 -26.19 -21.55
N PRO A 121 24.32 -25.02 -21.78
CA PRO A 121 22.90 -24.86 -21.57
C PRO A 121 22.10 -25.81 -22.46
N ILE A 122 21.32 -26.69 -21.86
CA ILE A 122 20.53 -27.71 -22.58
C ILE A 122 19.23 -27.11 -23.13
N GLY A 123 18.80 -25.96 -22.61
CA GLY A 123 17.51 -25.35 -22.93
C GLY A 123 16.32 -26.14 -22.37
N LEU A 124 15.11 -25.61 -22.51
CA LEU A 124 13.87 -26.23 -22.02
C LEU A 124 13.13 -27.06 -23.10
N THR A 125 13.70 -27.23 -24.31
CA THR A 125 13.02 -27.87 -25.44
C THR A 125 12.58 -29.29 -25.10
N GLY A 126 13.43 -30.07 -24.43
CA GLY A 126 13.09 -31.43 -23.98
C GLY A 126 12.08 -31.47 -22.85
N ALA A 127 12.19 -30.52 -21.89
CA ALA A 127 11.25 -30.41 -20.77
C ALA A 127 9.87 -29.91 -21.21
N ASN A 128 9.81 -29.16 -22.31
CA ASN A 128 8.58 -28.60 -22.87
C ASN A 128 7.98 -29.46 -24.01
N ALA A 129 8.45 -30.69 -24.22
CA ALA A 129 7.98 -31.56 -25.30
C ALA A 129 6.45 -31.77 -25.27
N ASP A 130 5.87 -31.90 -24.07
CA ASP A 130 4.42 -32.05 -23.85
C ASP A 130 3.72 -30.70 -23.53
N GLY A 131 4.42 -29.60 -23.73
CA GLY A 131 3.99 -28.26 -23.35
C GLY A 131 4.48 -27.82 -21.96
N ASN A 132 4.83 -26.53 -21.82
CA ASN A 132 5.41 -25.99 -20.58
C ASN A 132 4.48 -26.15 -19.36
N VAL A 133 3.19 -25.86 -19.52
CA VAL A 133 2.19 -25.97 -18.45
C VAL A 133 1.97 -27.42 -18.03
N SER A 134 1.83 -28.34 -18.98
CA SER A 134 1.64 -29.79 -18.71
C SER A 134 2.87 -30.39 -18.03
N GLY A 135 4.08 -30.07 -18.51
CA GLY A 135 5.32 -30.50 -17.90
C GLY A 135 5.46 -30.02 -16.44
N MET A 136 5.12 -28.76 -16.18
CA MET A 136 5.14 -28.18 -14.83
C MET A 136 4.08 -28.84 -13.93
N ALA A 137 2.87 -29.08 -14.44
CA ALA A 137 1.82 -29.77 -13.71
C ALA A 137 2.25 -31.18 -13.30
N ASN A 138 2.86 -31.96 -14.20
CA ASN A 138 3.37 -33.29 -13.91
C ASN A 138 4.45 -33.28 -12.81
N LEU A 139 5.30 -32.26 -12.78
CA LEU A 139 6.30 -32.09 -11.72
C LEU A 139 5.66 -31.74 -10.38
N ILE A 140 4.73 -30.78 -10.35
CA ILE A 140 4.10 -30.29 -9.11
C ILE A 140 3.23 -31.39 -8.50
N PHE A 141 2.33 -31.98 -9.27
CA PHE A 141 1.35 -32.95 -8.78
C PHE A 141 1.89 -34.40 -8.75
N GLY A 142 3.00 -34.67 -9.41
CA GLY A 142 3.69 -35.95 -9.35
C GLY A 142 4.84 -35.96 -8.32
N ARG A 143 6.01 -35.46 -8.75
CA ARG A 143 7.24 -35.55 -7.95
C ARG A 143 7.23 -34.66 -6.70
N TYR A 144 6.66 -33.48 -6.78
CA TYR A 144 6.67 -32.45 -5.73
C TYR A 144 5.33 -32.28 -5.01
N VAL A 145 4.44 -33.29 -5.08
CA VAL A 145 3.10 -33.24 -4.47
C VAL A 145 3.15 -32.90 -2.97
N TRP A 146 4.10 -33.46 -2.22
CA TRP A 146 4.29 -33.15 -0.81
C TRP A 146 4.62 -31.68 -0.54
N VAL A 147 5.50 -31.09 -1.34
CA VAL A 147 5.84 -29.68 -1.24
C VAL A 147 4.64 -28.81 -1.55
N PHE A 148 3.84 -29.21 -2.55
CA PHE A 148 2.61 -28.53 -2.91
C PHE A 148 1.58 -28.57 -1.78
N GLU A 149 1.35 -29.74 -1.16
CA GLU A 149 0.40 -29.89 -0.04
C GLU A 149 0.82 -29.09 1.19
N VAL A 150 2.10 -29.17 1.57
CA VAL A 150 2.64 -28.42 2.72
C VAL A 150 2.53 -26.90 2.48
N THR A 151 2.82 -26.44 1.25
CA THR A 151 2.68 -25.03 0.88
C THR A 151 1.22 -24.59 0.94
N SER A 152 0.30 -25.44 0.46
CA SER A 152 -1.14 -25.17 0.53
C SER A 152 -1.64 -25.07 1.97
N ALA A 153 -1.21 -26.00 2.84
CA ALA A 153 -1.54 -25.97 4.26
C ALA A 153 -0.97 -24.71 4.94
N LEU A 154 0.24 -24.29 4.58
CA LEU A 154 0.85 -23.04 5.07
C LEU A 154 0.04 -21.82 4.66
N LEU A 155 -0.41 -21.74 3.39
CA LEU A 155 -1.23 -20.64 2.90
C LEU A 155 -2.59 -20.56 3.62
N ILE A 156 -3.25 -21.70 3.85
CA ILE A 156 -4.50 -21.75 4.63
C ILE A 156 -4.26 -21.27 6.06
N THR A 157 -3.20 -21.76 6.69
CA THR A 157 -2.83 -21.35 8.05
C THR A 157 -2.53 -19.86 8.13
N ALA A 158 -1.80 -19.32 7.15
CA ALA A 158 -1.51 -17.89 7.08
C ALA A 158 -2.78 -17.05 6.91
N ALA A 159 -3.71 -17.48 6.05
CA ALA A 159 -4.98 -16.79 5.84
C ALA A 159 -5.86 -16.81 7.10
N LEU A 160 -5.97 -17.95 7.78
CA LEU A 160 -6.69 -18.07 9.05
C LEU A 160 -6.02 -17.24 10.15
N GLY A 161 -4.69 -17.30 10.25
CA GLY A 161 -3.93 -16.49 11.20
C GLY A 161 -4.12 -15.01 10.98
N ALA A 162 -4.08 -14.52 9.74
CA ALA A 162 -4.34 -13.12 9.40
C ALA A 162 -5.77 -12.72 9.78
N MET A 163 -6.76 -13.58 9.52
CA MET A 163 -8.16 -13.33 9.88
C MET A 163 -8.34 -13.24 11.41
N VAL A 164 -7.73 -14.15 12.17
CA VAL A 164 -7.80 -14.16 13.64
C VAL A 164 -7.11 -12.93 14.23
N LEU A 165 -5.93 -12.56 13.72
CA LEU A 165 -5.19 -11.38 14.20
C LEU A 165 -5.89 -10.06 13.82
N ALA A 166 -6.52 -9.99 12.66
CA ALA A 166 -7.29 -8.83 12.24
C ALA A 166 -8.65 -8.72 12.95
N HIS A 167 -9.17 -9.83 13.48
CA HIS A 167 -10.46 -9.84 14.17
C HIS A 167 -10.36 -9.14 15.53
N ARG A 168 -11.01 -7.99 15.63
CA ARG A 168 -11.17 -7.30 16.91
C ARG A 168 -12.47 -7.74 17.58
N GLU A 169 -12.35 -8.54 18.61
CA GLU A 169 -13.50 -8.86 19.45
C GLU A 169 -14.01 -7.61 20.15
N ARG A 170 -15.31 -7.35 20.03
CA ARG A 170 -15.95 -6.25 20.73
C ARG A 170 -16.38 -6.73 22.12
N LEU A 171 -15.73 -6.24 23.14
CA LEU A 171 -16.08 -6.52 24.55
C LEU A 171 -17.42 -5.90 24.95
N THR A 172 -17.87 -4.87 24.22
CA THR A 172 -19.16 -4.23 24.45
C THR A 172 -20.10 -4.46 23.28
N PRO A 173 -21.35 -4.86 23.52
CA PRO A 173 -22.34 -5.00 22.46
C PRO A 173 -22.55 -3.68 21.73
N ARG A 174 -22.92 -3.74 20.46
CA ARG A 174 -23.23 -2.53 19.69
C ARG A 174 -24.47 -1.89 20.29
N PRO A 175 -24.42 -0.60 20.63
CA PRO A 175 -25.62 0.09 21.08
C PRO A 175 -26.64 0.10 19.93
N THR A 176 -27.87 -0.23 20.26
CA THR A 176 -29.02 -0.19 19.35
C THR A 176 -29.38 1.26 18.99
N GLN A 177 -30.17 1.46 17.92
CA GLN A 177 -30.68 2.80 17.58
C GLN A 177 -31.49 3.42 18.74
N ARG A 178 -32.21 2.57 19.47
CA ARG A 178 -32.98 3.01 20.66
C ARG A 178 -32.06 3.51 21.76
N GLU A 179 -31.02 2.77 22.10
CA GLU A 179 -30.04 3.19 23.11
C GLU A 179 -29.29 4.46 22.70
N TRP A 180 -28.96 4.63 21.41
CA TRP A 180 -28.41 5.87 20.89
C TRP A 180 -29.38 7.05 21.02
N SER A 181 -30.67 6.82 20.75
CA SER A 181 -31.71 7.83 20.89
C SER A 181 -31.89 8.20 22.36
N GLU A 182 -32.08 7.21 23.26
CA GLU A 182 -32.22 7.42 24.70
C GLU A 182 -31.02 8.17 25.29
N ARG A 183 -29.80 7.85 24.83
CA ARG A 183 -28.58 8.55 25.24
C ARG A 183 -28.60 10.02 24.83
N ARG A 184 -28.98 10.33 23.58
CA ARG A 184 -29.10 11.72 23.08
C ARG A 184 -30.11 12.53 23.91
N PHE A 185 -31.27 11.95 24.23
CA PHE A 185 -32.26 12.57 25.06
C PHE A 185 -31.74 12.81 26.49
N ARG A 186 -31.01 11.85 27.04
CA ARG A 186 -30.46 11.93 28.39
C ARG A 186 -29.33 12.95 28.51
N GLU A 187 -28.50 13.06 27.49
CA GLU A 187 -27.39 14.01 27.44
C GLU A 187 -27.83 15.44 27.07
N GLY A 188 -28.99 15.59 26.44
CA GLY A 188 -29.61 16.89 26.14
C GLY A 188 -28.88 17.74 25.07
N LYS A 189 -27.73 17.27 24.56
CA LYS A 189 -26.88 18.08 23.67
C LYS A 189 -27.36 18.15 22.23
N TYR A 190 -27.90 17.09 21.68
CA TYR A 190 -28.29 17.01 20.26
C TYR A 190 -29.43 16.00 20.09
N VAL A 191 -30.61 16.34 20.58
CA VAL A 191 -31.76 15.43 20.58
C VAL A 191 -32.18 15.00 19.17
N ALA A 192 -32.15 15.92 18.20
CA ALA A 192 -32.53 15.67 16.82
C ALA A 192 -31.43 14.99 15.98
N GLY A 193 -30.23 14.79 16.53
CA GLY A 193 -29.04 14.32 15.81
C GLY A 193 -28.18 15.47 15.29
N LEU A 194 -27.01 15.12 14.76
CA LEU A 194 -26.10 16.11 14.21
C LEU A 194 -26.46 16.42 12.76
N PRO A 195 -26.36 17.67 12.33
CA PRO A 195 -26.54 18.02 10.93
C PRO A 195 -25.39 17.43 10.09
N ALA A 196 -25.68 17.08 8.84
CA ALA A 196 -24.66 16.67 7.90
C ALA A 196 -23.74 17.86 7.55
N PRO A 197 -22.46 17.60 7.15
CA PRO A 197 -21.59 18.65 6.68
C PRO A 197 -22.21 19.43 5.52
N GLY A 198 -21.99 20.74 5.46
CA GLY A 198 -22.50 21.61 4.40
C GLY A 198 -23.99 21.93 4.48
N VAL A 199 -24.75 21.41 5.45
CA VAL A 199 -26.16 21.78 5.63
C VAL A 199 -26.23 23.26 6.02
N PHE A 200 -27.05 24.04 5.31
CA PHE A 200 -27.14 25.51 5.35
C PHE A 200 -25.92 26.27 4.79
N ALA A 201 -24.86 25.57 4.37
CA ALA A 201 -23.80 26.19 3.62
C ALA A 201 -24.13 26.16 2.13
N ARG A 202 -23.72 27.18 1.38
CA ARG A 202 -23.88 27.24 -0.08
C ARG A 202 -22.98 26.28 -0.83
N ARG A 203 -22.22 25.44 -0.13
CA ARG A 203 -21.28 24.46 -0.67
C ARG A 203 -21.51 23.11 0.00
N ASN A 204 -21.59 22.05 -0.78
CA ASN A 204 -21.66 20.66 -0.29
C ASN A 204 -20.25 20.09 -0.01
N ALA A 205 -19.33 20.91 0.49
CA ALA A 205 -17.98 20.48 0.80
C ALA A 205 -17.96 19.74 2.16
N VAL A 206 -17.34 18.58 2.20
CA VAL A 206 -17.23 17.73 3.40
C VAL A 206 -16.45 18.42 4.55
N GLY A 207 -15.57 19.37 4.20
CA GLY A 207 -14.78 20.16 5.15
C GLY A 207 -15.49 21.43 5.63
N THR A 208 -16.69 21.74 5.15
CA THR A 208 -17.43 22.93 5.60
C THR A 208 -18.41 22.53 6.69
N PRO A 209 -18.32 23.11 7.91
CA PRO A 209 -19.26 22.80 9.00
C PRO A 209 -20.67 23.28 8.68
N ALA A 210 -21.67 22.57 9.20
CA ALA A 210 -23.06 23.02 9.17
C ALA A 210 -23.25 24.20 10.13
N LEU A 211 -24.22 25.06 9.84
CA LEU A 211 -24.58 26.17 10.72
C LEU A 211 -25.67 25.73 11.71
N LEU A 212 -25.51 26.09 12.96
CA LEU A 212 -26.53 25.98 13.99
C LEU A 212 -27.59 27.07 13.79
N PRO A 213 -28.79 26.95 14.40
CA PRO A 213 -29.82 27.98 14.30
C PRO A 213 -29.38 29.39 14.74
N GLY A 214 -28.36 29.48 15.62
CA GLY A 214 -27.73 30.73 16.03
C GLY A 214 -26.67 31.28 15.06
N GLY A 215 -26.47 30.66 13.90
CA GLY A 215 -25.46 31.07 12.91
C GLY A 215 -24.07 30.49 13.17
N MET A 216 -23.82 29.90 14.33
CA MET A 216 -22.51 29.32 14.70
C MET A 216 -22.18 28.06 13.92
N PRO A 217 -20.94 27.84 13.50
CA PRO A 217 -20.55 26.62 12.86
C PRO A 217 -20.56 25.44 13.85
N SER A 218 -21.15 24.32 13.43
CA SER A 218 -21.19 23.08 14.21
C SER A 218 -19.91 22.27 13.96
N GLU A 219 -18.97 22.29 14.87
CA GLU A 219 -17.72 21.51 14.78
C GLU A 219 -17.98 20.00 14.66
N LEU A 220 -19.06 19.51 15.26
CA LEU A 220 -19.42 18.10 15.26
C LEU A 220 -20.01 17.62 13.93
N SER A 221 -20.32 18.52 13.01
CA SER A 221 -20.81 18.18 11.67
C SER A 221 -19.67 17.77 10.72
N VAL A 222 -18.44 18.08 11.05
CA VAL A 222 -17.25 17.74 10.27
C VAL A 222 -16.54 16.53 10.87
N SER A 223 -15.94 15.70 10.02
CA SER A 223 -15.15 14.53 10.43
C SER A 223 -13.98 14.97 11.32
N ARG A 224 -13.74 14.24 12.42
CA ARG A 224 -12.57 14.45 13.30
C ARG A 224 -11.25 14.34 12.56
N VAL A 225 -11.19 13.53 11.49
CA VAL A 225 -9.99 13.38 10.67
C VAL A 225 -9.68 14.66 9.90
N LEU A 226 -10.69 15.35 9.38
CA LEU A 226 -10.50 16.63 8.69
C LEU A 226 -10.14 17.74 9.69
N ALA A 227 -10.76 17.73 10.87
CA ALA A 227 -10.44 18.67 11.94
C ALA A 227 -8.98 18.51 12.42
N SER A 228 -8.51 17.28 12.61
CA SER A 228 -7.12 17.02 13.02
C SER A 228 -6.08 17.36 11.97
N ARG A 229 -6.47 17.48 10.70
CA ARG A 229 -5.62 17.87 9.57
C ARG A 229 -5.71 19.35 9.22
N ASP A 230 -6.44 20.14 10.01
CA ASP A 230 -6.69 21.57 9.75
C ASP A 230 -7.33 21.82 8.37
N GLN A 231 -8.16 20.88 7.91
CA GLN A 231 -8.84 20.92 6.61
C GLN A 231 -10.31 21.40 6.74
N VAL A 232 -10.64 22.06 7.84
CA VAL A 232 -11.96 22.64 8.05
C VAL A 232 -11.99 24.05 7.47
N ASN A 233 -12.86 24.26 6.50
CA ASN A 233 -13.01 25.55 5.83
C ASN A 233 -14.26 26.26 6.33
N ILE A 234 -14.09 27.25 7.19
CA ILE A 234 -15.18 28.11 7.66
C ILE A 234 -15.17 29.36 6.77
N PRO A 235 -16.22 29.59 5.93
CA PRO A 235 -16.27 30.76 5.09
C PRO A 235 -16.36 32.03 5.94
N GLN A 236 -15.39 32.91 5.82
CA GLN A 236 -15.25 34.14 6.61
C GLN A 236 -16.50 35.03 6.59
N HIS A 237 -17.20 35.09 5.45
CA HIS A 237 -18.39 35.91 5.31
C HIS A 237 -19.56 35.51 6.24
N PHE A 238 -19.60 34.27 6.73
CA PHE A 238 -20.60 33.87 7.73
C PHE A 238 -20.23 34.37 9.11
N VAL A 239 -18.93 34.35 9.43
CA VAL A 239 -18.41 34.87 10.71
C VAL A 239 -18.60 36.39 10.79
N ASP A 240 -18.40 37.09 9.70
CA ASP A 240 -18.58 38.55 9.63
C ASP A 240 -20.06 38.96 9.73
N ALA A 241 -20.97 38.21 9.09
CA ALA A 241 -22.40 38.43 9.21
C ALA A 241 -22.92 38.20 10.63
N GLU A 242 -22.42 37.19 11.32
CA GLU A 242 -22.75 36.88 12.71
C GLU A 242 -22.33 38.02 13.65
N LYS A 243 -21.08 38.46 13.54
CA LYS A 243 -20.58 39.59 14.32
C LYS A 243 -21.34 40.89 14.07
N ALA A 244 -21.86 41.08 12.86
CA ALA A 244 -22.71 42.23 12.54
C ALA A 244 -24.06 42.14 13.29
N ILE A 245 -24.68 40.97 13.28
CA ILE A 245 -25.97 40.73 14.01
C ILE A 245 -25.79 40.86 15.53
N GLU A 246 -24.68 40.30 16.07
CA GLU A 246 -24.39 40.46 17.51
C GLU A 246 -24.25 41.92 17.92
N ARG A 247 -23.55 42.73 17.11
CA ARG A 247 -23.45 44.19 17.36
C ARG A 247 -24.79 44.88 17.30
N GLU A 248 -25.64 44.57 16.31
CA GLU A 248 -26.99 45.14 16.25
C GLU A 248 -27.87 44.80 17.45
N ILE A 249 -27.74 43.55 17.96
CA ILE A 249 -28.46 43.11 19.17
C ILE A 249 -27.95 43.85 20.42
N GLU A 250 -26.62 43.96 20.57
CA GLU A 250 -26.05 44.71 21.70
C GLU A 250 -26.41 46.20 21.67
N GLU A 251 -26.37 46.82 20.49
CA GLU A 251 -26.80 48.22 20.32
C GLU A 251 -28.31 48.41 20.54
N GLY A 252 -29.14 47.41 20.16
CA GLY A 252 -30.58 47.41 20.39
C GLY A 252 -30.99 47.21 21.85
N THR A 253 -30.16 46.46 22.61
CA THR A 253 -30.44 46.20 24.05
C THR A 253 -30.02 47.38 24.95
N ASN A 254 -29.16 48.26 24.46
CA ASN A 254 -28.70 49.48 25.16
C ASN A 254 -29.53 50.72 24.87
N ARG A 255 -30.67 50.61 24.16
CA ARG A 255 -31.68 51.65 23.98
C ARG A 255 -32.94 51.33 24.76
#